data_4bbdab78077909effc97f2b252b6a3de
#
_entry.id   4bbdab78077909effc97f2b252b6a3de
#
_cell.length_a   1.000
_cell.length_b   1.000
_cell.length_c   1.000
_cell.angle_alpha   90.00
_cell.angle_beta   90.00
_cell.angle_gamma   90.00
#
_symmetry.space_group_name_H-M   'P 1'
#
loop_
_entity.id
_entity.type
_entity.pdbx_description
1 polymer ?
#
loop_
_entity_poly.entity_id
_entity_poly.type
_entity_poly.pdbx_seq_one_letter_code
_entity_poly.pdbx_strand_id
1 'polypeptide(L)'
;MSPSSMTLRSRLSSNLRSGGLAVALVAIIALFAVLTGGQSLSPQNVSNIITQNAYILVMAIGMLFAILMADIDLSVGSVVALTGAVVGVLTVNWGLPWPVGVAAGLGVGILVGVWHGFWIAFIGIPAFIVTLAGMLIFRGL
;
A
#
# COMPACT_ATOMS: atom_id res chain seq x y z
N MET A 1 -11.66 -27.40 -35.05
CA MET A 1 -11.57 -27.62 -33.61
C MET A 1 -12.61 -26.74 -32.95
N SER A 2 -13.64 -27.34 -32.35
CA SER A 2 -14.85 -26.68 -31.82
C SER A 2 -14.58 -25.95 -30.50
N PRO A 3 -15.01 -24.68 -30.32
CA PRO A 3 -14.90 -23.95 -29.07
C PRO A 3 -16.18 -24.16 -28.26
N SER A 4 -16.39 -25.35 -27.74
CA SER A 4 -17.61 -25.59 -26.96
C SER A 4 -17.37 -26.69 -25.94
N SER A 5 -17.05 -26.33 -24.76
CA SER A 5 -17.46 -26.95 -23.49
C SER A 5 -16.72 -26.33 -22.31
N MET A 6 -16.75 -25.02 -22.18
CA MET A 6 -16.68 -24.49 -20.83
C MET A 6 -17.98 -24.89 -20.15
N THR A 7 -17.92 -25.97 -19.41
CA THR A 7 -19.06 -26.55 -18.74
C THR A 7 -19.70 -25.48 -17.85
N LEU A 8 -21.04 -25.40 -17.87
CA LEU A 8 -21.86 -24.55 -16.97
C LEU A 8 -21.35 -24.57 -15.52
N ARG A 9 -20.76 -25.68 -15.11
CA ARG A 9 -20.12 -25.91 -13.81
C ARG A 9 -18.91 -25.00 -13.54
N SER A 10 -18.08 -24.67 -14.56
CA SER A 10 -16.93 -23.77 -14.38
C SER A 10 -17.35 -22.30 -14.32
N ARG A 11 -18.41 -21.91 -15.03
CA ARG A 11 -19.00 -20.57 -14.93
C ARG A 11 -19.77 -20.36 -13.62
N LEU A 12 -20.46 -21.40 -13.14
CA LEU A 12 -21.11 -21.38 -11.83
C LEU A 12 -20.10 -21.32 -10.67
N SER A 13 -18.98 -22.05 -10.74
CA SER A 13 -17.97 -22.04 -9.68
C SER A 13 -17.21 -20.70 -9.61
N SER A 14 -16.95 -20.02 -10.73
CA SER A 14 -16.34 -18.70 -10.72
C SER A 14 -17.30 -17.63 -10.19
N ASN A 15 -18.57 -17.69 -10.56
CA ASN A 15 -19.61 -16.78 -10.06
C ASN A 15 -19.93 -17.02 -8.58
N LEU A 16 -19.91 -18.27 -8.12
CA LEU A 16 -20.10 -18.61 -6.70
C LEU A 16 -18.91 -18.14 -5.85
N ARG A 17 -17.69 -18.19 -6.37
CA ARG A 17 -16.51 -17.72 -5.65
C ARG A 17 -16.49 -16.19 -5.50
N SER A 18 -16.80 -15.45 -6.56
CA SER A 18 -16.90 -13.99 -6.51
C SER A 18 -18.14 -13.52 -5.75
N GLY A 19 -19.28 -14.20 -5.91
CA GLY A 19 -20.49 -13.93 -5.16
C GLY A 19 -20.37 -14.27 -3.67
N GLY A 20 -19.65 -15.35 -3.33
CA GLY A 20 -19.42 -15.75 -1.94
C GLY A 20 -18.61 -14.70 -1.16
N LEU A 21 -17.59 -14.10 -1.80
CA LEU A 21 -16.82 -13.02 -1.17
C LEU A 21 -17.66 -11.76 -0.94
N ALA A 22 -18.51 -11.40 -1.90
CA ALA A 22 -19.41 -10.25 -1.74
C ALA A 22 -20.43 -10.48 -0.63
N VAL A 23 -21.02 -11.69 -0.56
CA VAL A 23 -21.94 -12.05 0.51
C VAL A 23 -21.23 -12.05 1.87
N ALA A 24 -20.02 -12.61 1.96
CA ALA A 24 -19.24 -12.60 3.19
C ALA A 24 -18.91 -11.16 3.63
N LEU A 25 -18.54 -10.28 2.70
CA LEU A 25 -18.28 -8.86 2.99
C LEU A 25 -19.53 -8.17 3.55
N VAL A 26 -20.67 -8.34 2.88
CA VAL A 26 -21.94 -7.74 3.32
C VAL A 26 -22.34 -8.30 4.70
N ALA A 27 -22.18 -9.61 4.92
CA ALA A 27 -22.49 -10.24 6.21
C ALA A 27 -21.60 -9.68 7.34
N ILE A 28 -20.31 -9.49 7.09
CA ILE A 28 -19.39 -8.89 8.06
C ILE A 28 -19.79 -7.44 8.36
N ILE A 29 -20.07 -6.63 7.33
CA ILE A 29 -20.51 -5.25 7.51
C ILE A 29 -21.80 -5.19 8.34
N ALA A 30 -22.80 -6.03 8.01
CA ALA A 30 -24.06 -6.11 8.74
C ALA A 30 -23.85 -6.55 10.20
N LEU A 31 -23.01 -7.55 10.43
CA LEU A 31 -22.66 -8.01 11.78
C LEU A 31 -22.07 -6.87 12.61
N PHE A 32 -21.06 -6.16 12.09
CA PHE A 32 -20.47 -5.04 12.81
C PHE A 32 -21.44 -3.87 12.97
N ALA A 33 -22.29 -3.59 12.00
CA ALA A 33 -23.33 -2.57 12.12
C ALA A 33 -24.26 -2.85 13.31
N VAL A 34 -24.69 -4.11 13.47
CA VAL A 34 -25.54 -4.53 14.61
C VAL A 34 -24.77 -4.47 15.93
N LEU A 35 -23.56 -5.05 15.98
CA LEU A 35 -22.76 -5.09 17.22
C LEU A 35 -22.35 -3.71 17.72
N THR A 36 -22.15 -2.74 16.83
CA THR A 36 -21.75 -1.36 17.19
C THR A 36 -22.93 -0.40 17.30
N GLY A 37 -24.17 -0.88 17.20
CA GLY A 37 -25.34 -0.01 17.20
C GLY A 37 -25.36 1.00 16.05
N GLY A 38 -24.80 0.65 14.88
CA GLY A 38 -24.72 1.48 13.69
C GLY A 38 -23.48 2.39 13.62
N GLN A 39 -22.67 2.48 14.67
CA GLN A 39 -21.48 3.35 14.68
C GLN A 39 -20.47 3.00 13.60
N SER A 40 -20.35 1.72 13.25
CA SER A 40 -19.44 1.26 12.18
C SER A 40 -19.77 1.87 10.81
N LEU A 41 -21.05 2.18 10.55
CA LEU A 41 -21.53 2.81 9.31
C LEU A 41 -21.69 4.33 9.43
N SER A 42 -21.32 4.93 10.56
CA SER A 42 -21.42 6.38 10.73
C SER A 42 -20.52 7.09 9.71
N PRO A 43 -20.91 8.27 9.19
CA PRO A 43 -20.10 9.05 8.26
C PRO A 43 -18.69 9.33 8.78
N GLN A 44 -18.58 9.55 10.10
CA GLN A 44 -17.30 9.77 10.76
C GLN A 44 -16.37 8.56 10.68
N ASN A 45 -16.91 7.35 10.96
CA ASN A 45 -16.11 6.13 10.90
C ASN A 45 -15.72 5.78 9.47
N VAL A 46 -16.63 5.94 8.50
CA VAL A 46 -16.32 5.75 7.07
C VAL A 46 -15.23 6.72 6.61
N SER A 47 -15.33 8.00 6.98
CA SER A 47 -14.27 8.99 6.69
C SER A 47 -12.94 8.61 7.32
N ASN A 48 -12.94 8.16 8.57
CA ASN A 48 -11.73 7.72 9.25
C ASN A 48 -11.08 6.51 8.56
N ILE A 49 -11.89 5.52 8.15
CA ILE A 49 -11.38 4.35 7.41
C ILE A 49 -10.72 4.77 6.09
N ILE A 50 -11.36 5.66 5.33
CA ILE A 50 -10.81 6.16 4.06
C ILE A 50 -9.50 6.91 4.32
N THR A 51 -9.49 7.84 5.28
CA THR A 51 -8.31 8.65 5.60
C THR A 51 -7.15 7.78 6.11
N GLN A 52 -7.43 6.84 7.00
CA GLN A 52 -6.42 5.93 7.55
C GLN A 52 -5.83 4.98 6.51
N ASN A 53 -6.57 4.66 5.44
CA ASN A 53 -6.09 3.77 4.39
C ASN A 53 -5.63 4.52 3.12
N ALA A 54 -5.75 5.85 3.07
CA ALA A 54 -5.36 6.64 1.90
C ALA A 54 -3.88 6.44 1.52
N TYR A 55 -2.99 6.30 2.51
CA TYR A 55 -1.56 6.06 2.26
C TYR A 55 -1.31 4.75 1.51
N ILE A 56 -2.14 3.71 1.73
CA ILE A 56 -2.04 2.42 1.02
C ILE A 56 -2.32 2.61 -0.47
N LEU A 57 -3.28 3.46 -0.83
CA LEU A 57 -3.59 3.76 -2.23
C LEU A 57 -2.41 4.47 -2.91
N VAL A 58 -1.79 5.43 -2.22
CA VAL A 58 -0.61 6.12 -2.75
C VAL A 58 0.55 5.15 -2.93
N MET A 59 0.80 4.28 -1.95
CA MET A 59 1.82 3.23 -2.06
C MET A 59 1.54 2.26 -3.21
N ALA A 60 0.28 1.86 -3.38
CA ALA A 60 -0.12 0.95 -4.46
C ALA A 60 0.15 1.54 -5.84
N ILE A 61 -0.07 2.86 -6.02
CA ILE A 61 0.28 3.56 -7.27
C ILE A 61 1.81 3.54 -7.48
N GLY A 62 2.60 3.80 -6.45
CA GLY A 62 4.06 3.71 -6.53
C GLY A 62 4.55 2.31 -6.88
N MET A 63 3.99 1.28 -6.22
CA MET A 63 4.31 -0.13 -6.50
C MET A 63 3.92 -0.57 -7.90
N LEU A 64 2.89 0.03 -8.50
CA LEU A 64 2.48 -0.29 -9.86
C LEU A 64 3.62 -0.06 -10.85
N PHE A 65 4.41 1.02 -10.69
CA PHE A 65 5.56 1.30 -11.56
C PHE A 65 6.64 0.22 -11.42
N ALA A 66 6.95 -0.24 -10.21
CA ALA A 66 7.92 -1.32 -10.00
C ALA A 66 7.44 -2.63 -10.66
N ILE A 67 6.16 -2.99 -10.49
CA ILE A 67 5.56 -4.19 -11.09
C ILE A 67 5.55 -4.12 -12.62
N LEU A 68 5.28 -2.94 -13.21
CA LEU A 68 5.31 -2.75 -14.67
C LEU A 68 6.71 -2.97 -15.26
N MET A 69 7.76 -2.72 -14.47
CA MET A 69 9.15 -3.00 -14.86
C MET A 69 9.58 -4.44 -14.57
N ALA A 70 8.64 -5.29 -14.13
CA ALA A 70 8.87 -6.66 -13.67
C ALA A 70 9.85 -6.76 -12.48
N ASP A 71 9.96 -5.68 -11.70
CA ASP A 71 10.78 -5.59 -10.50
C ASP A 71 9.94 -5.76 -9.23
N ILE A 72 10.60 -6.21 -8.16
CA ILE A 72 9.98 -6.35 -6.84
C ILE A 72 10.63 -5.36 -5.88
N ASP A 73 9.85 -4.41 -5.36
CA ASP A 73 10.30 -3.47 -4.34
C ASP A 73 9.80 -3.90 -2.96
N LEU A 74 10.73 -4.40 -2.14
CA LEU A 74 10.46 -4.82 -0.76
C LEU A 74 10.62 -3.67 0.25
N SER A 75 11.15 -2.52 -0.17
CA SER A 75 11.48 -1.41 0.72
C SER A 75 10.32 -0.46 1.00
N VAL A 76 9.24 -0.50 0.21
CA VAL A 76 8.13 0.46 0.24
C VAL A 76 7.62 0.75 1.66
N GLY A 77 7.34 -0.30 2.44
CA GLY A 77 6.84 -0.13 3.82
C GLY A 77 7.85 0.54 4.74
N SER A 78 9.15 0.24 4.61
CA SER A 78 10.21 0.84 5.42
C SER A 78 10.50 2.29 5.01
N VAL A 79 10.39 2.61 3.73
CA VAL A 79 10.52 3.98 3.21
C VAL A 79 9.38 4.85 3.74
N VAL A 80 8.14 4.33 3.74
CA VAL A 80 7.00 5.05 4.32
C VAL A 80 7.20 5.29 5.82
N ALA A 81 7.71 4.29 6.57
CA ALA A 81 8.00 4.46 7.97
C ALA A 81 9.09 5.53 8.21
N LEU A 82 10.18 5.49 7.45
CA LEU A 82 11.27 6.45 7.53
C LEU A 82 10.80 7.88 7.18
N THR A 83 10.08 8.05 6.07
CA THR A 83 9.56 9.37 5.67
C THR A 83 8.58 9.90 6.71
N GLY A 84 7.69 9.04 7.23
CA GLY A 84 6.76 9.40 8.29
C GLY A 84 7.46 9.81 9.59
N ALA A 85 8.53 9.09 9.98
CA ALA A 85 9.34 9.44 11.14
C ALA A 85 10.01 10.81 10.97
N VAL A 86 10.61 11.08 9.81
CA VAL A 86 11.22 12.38 9.51
C VAL A 86 10.19 13.51 9.57
N VAL A 87 9.02 13.33 8.96
CA VAL A 87 7.93 14.31 9.01
C VAL A 87 7.50 14.53 10.46
N GLY A 88 7.30 13.45 11.23
CA GLY A 88 6.90 13.53 12.63
C GLY A 88 7.91 14.26 13.51
N VAL A 89 9.19 13.97 13.38
CA VAL A 89 10.25 14.66 14.12
C VAL A 89 10.27 16.15 13.80
N LEU A 90 10.21 16.51 12.52
CA LEU A 90 10.27 17.91 12.11
C LEU A 90 9.04 18.71 12.58
N THR A 91 7.86 18.12 12.46
CA THR A 91 6.62 18.83 12.77
C THR A 91 6.25 18.79 14.26
N VAL A 92 6.45 17.64 14.91
CA VAL A 92 6.03 17.45 16.32
C VAL A 92 7.13 17.84 17.28
N ASN A 93 8.37 17.36 17.07
CA ASN A 93 9.46 17.60 18.03
C ASN A 93 10.11 18.98 17.84
N TRP A 94 10.30 19.40 16.57
CA TRP A 94 10.92 20.69 16.26
C TRP A 94 9.91 21.82 16.03
N GLY A 95 8.61 21.51 16.00
CA GLY A 95 7.54 22.51 15.83
C GLY A 95 7.53 23.21 14.46
N LEU A 96 8.18 22.60 13.43
CA LEU A 96 8.20 23.21 12.11
C LEU A 96 6.82 23.13 11.44
N PRO A 97 6.49 24.08 10.56
CA PRO A 97 5.22 24.06 9.83
C PRO A 97 5.09 22.78 8.98
N TRP A 98 3.88 22.23 8.90
CA TRP A 98 3.61 21.00 8.17
C TRP A 98 4.14 20.97 6.71
N PRO A 99 4.15 22.09 5.92
CA PRO A 99 4.71 22.05 4.56
C PRO A 99 6.19 21.72 4.53
N VAL A 100 6.95 22.12 5.56
CA VAL A 100 8.37 21.81 5.69
C VAL A 100 8.55 20.32 5.96
N GLY A 101 7.74 19.74 6.83
CA GLY A 101 7.72 18.30 7.07
C GLY A 101 7.43 17.50 5.80
N VAL A 102 6.39 17.89 5.06
CA VAL A 102 6.04 17.24 3.79
C VAL A 102 7.17 17.36 2.76
N ALA A 103 7.75 18.54 2.60
CA ALA A 103 8.89 18.73 1.68
C ALA A 103 10.10 17.86 2.06
N ALA A 104 10.39 17.75 3.35
CA ALA A 104 11.46 16.89 3.85
C ALA A 104 11.16 15.40 3.60
N GLY A 105 9.92 14.95 3.87
CA GLY A 105 9.49 13.58 3.58
C GLY A 105 9.63 13.21 2.09
N LEU A 106 9.20 14.11 1.20
CA LEU A 106 9.38 13.95 -0.25
C LEU A 106 10.88 13.91 -0.61
N GLY A 107 11.69 14.78 -0.01
CA GLY A 107 13.14 14.79 -0.21
C GLY A 107 13.80 13.46 0.18
N VAL A 108 13.43 12.90 1.33
CA VAL A 108 13.90 11.58 1.77
C VAL A 108 13.48 10.49 0.79
N GLY A 109 12.21 10.49 0.34
CA GLY A 109 11.73 9.53 -0.66
C GLY A 109 12.50 9.60 -1.97
N ILE A 110 12.80 10.81 -2.47
CA ILE A 110 13.61 11.02 -3.67
C ILE A 110 15.03 10.49 -3.47
N LEU A 111 15.67 10.78 -2.33
CA LEU A 111 17.03 10.31 -2.04
C LEU A 111 17.12 8.79 -2.00
N VAL A 112 16.13 8.13 -1.37
CA VAL A 112 16.04 6.67 -1.35
C VAL A 112 15.82 6.13 -2.76
N GLY A 113 14.94 6.74 -3.54
CA GLY A 113 14.69 6.34 -4.93
C GLY A 113 15.92 6.48 -5.81
N VAL A 114 16.66 7.57 -5.70
CA VAL A 114 17.94 7.78 -6.41
C VAL A 114 18.98 6.74 -5.99
N TRP A 115 19.08 6.46 -4.69
CA TRP A 115 19.99 5.46 -4.14
C TRP A 115 19.68 4.06 -4.69
N HIS A 116 18.44 3.60 -4.60
CA HIS A 116 18.03 2.32 -5.16
C HIS A 116 18.21 2.26 -6.68
N GLY A 117 17.77 3.31 -7.37
CA GLY A 117 17.89 3.41 -8.83
C GLY A 117 19.34 3.36 -9.31
N PHE A 118 20.27 3.96 -8.58
CA PHE A 118 21.70 3.87 -8.89
C PHE A 118 22.20 2.42 -8.89
N TRP A 119 21.93 1.66 -7.84
CA TRP A 119 22.40 0.28 -7.74
C TRP A 119 21.71 -0.65 -8.74
N ILE A 120 20.43 -0.41 -9.03
CA ILE A 120 19.67 -1.25 -9.96
C ILE A 120 20.05 -0.93 -11.40
N ALA A 121 20.01 0.36 -11.79
CA ALA A 121 20.14 0.75 -13.19
C ALA A 121 21.59 0.85 -13.66
N PHE A 122 22.53 1.33 -12.82
CA PHE A 122 23.92 1.53 -13.23
C PHE A 122 24.83 0.37 -12.86
N ILE A 123 24.61 -0.27 -11.72
CA ILE A 123 25.44 -1.39 -11.26
C ILE A 123 24.86 -2.71 -11.73
N GLY A 124 23.55 -2.76 -12.03
CA GLY A 124 22.88 -3.97 -12.53
C GLY A 124 22.53 -4.99 -11.45
N ILE A 125 22.44 -4.55 -10.19
CA ILE A 125 22.02 -5.43 -9.09
C ILE A 125 20.51 -5.66 -9.18
N PRO A 126 20.02 -6.92 -9.08
CA PRO A 126 18.59 -7.19 -9.08
C PRO A 126 17.83 -6.37 -8.04
N ALA A 127 16.69 -5.76 -8.44
CA ALA A 127 15.92 -4.84 -7.62
C ALA A 127 15.53 -5.41 -6.26
N PHE A 128 15.14 -6.69 -6.20
CA PHE A 128 14.75 -7.32 -4.93
C PHE A 128 15.89 -7.37 -3.90
N ILE A 129 17.17 -7.50 -4.35
CA ILE A 129 18.33 -7.51 -3.44
C ILE A 129 18.55 -6.11 -2.89
N VAL A 130 18.54 -5.10 -3.75
CA VAL A 130 18.75 -3.69 -3.36
C VAL A 130 17.66 -3.23 -2.42
N THR A 131 16.40 -3.52 -2.74
CA THR A 131 15.25 -3.11 -1.94
C THR A 131 15.12 -3.88 -0.64
N LEU A 132 15.53 -5.17 -0.61
CA LEU A 132 15.62 -5.95 0.63
C LEU A 132 16.68 -5.36 1.58
N ALA A 133 17.86 -5.03 1.06
CA ALA A 133 18.91 -4.38 1.84
C ALA A 133 18.43 -3.01 2.36
N GLY A 134 17.81 -2.21 1.49
CA GLY A 134 17.18 -0.94 1.87
C GLY A 134 16.13 -1.09 2.96
N MET A 135 15.26 -2.11 2.85
CA MET A 135 14.27 -2.40 3.87
C MET A 135 14.90 -2.63 5.26
N LEU A 136 15.99 -3.39 5.30
CA LEU A 136 16.68 -3.68 6.58
C LEU A 136 17.38 -2.44 7.15
N ILE A 137 18.03 -1.64 6.29
CA ILE A 137 18.69 -0.39 6.69
C ILE A 137 17.65 0.59 7.25
N PHE A 138 16.57 0.84 6.53
CA PHE A 138 15.57 1.85 6.91
C PHE A 138 14.70 1.44 8.11
N ARG A 139 14.66 0.15 8.44
CA ARG A 139 14.03 -0.32 9.69
C ARG A 139 14.93 -0.17 10.91
N GLY A 140 16.24 -0.06 10.70
CA GLY A 140 17.21 0.11 11.78
C GLY A 140 17.48 1.58 12.12
N LEU A 141 16.97 2.51 11.34
CA LEU A 141 17.05 3.96 11.57
C LEU A 141 15.87 4.46 12.40
#